data_8bdbb34e9c262a2c3da7199de45f50d7
#
_entry.id   8bdbb34e9c262a2c3da7199de45f50d7
#
_cell.length_a   1.000
_cell.length_b   1.000
_cell.length_c   1.000
_cell.angle_alpha   90.00
_cell.angle_beta   90.00
_cell.angle_gamma   90.00
#
_symmetry.space_group_name_H-M   'P 1'
#
loop_
_entity.id
_entity.type
_entity.pdbx_description
1 polymer ?
#
loop_
_entity_poly.entity_id
_entity_poly.type
_entity_poly.pdbx_seq_one_letter_code
_entity_poly.pdbx_strand_id
1 'polypeptide(L)'
;MCGTHGVNARWDAVVVGAGPAGSATALQLARAGARVLLLDRARFPREKPCSEYLSPESTRVLERLGTDVLGAVAAASPARLTGMKVVAPSGAAVVGRFETFSFALPRTRFDAILRNAAEGAGAEVREGVKVEELMYEGGAVAGVVARDTGHGTRDTYRSRIVVGADGLRSVVARRLGAVRAIGPKRIAFTAHVSGVHDVDDLGEMHVGRPGYVGLGPIGNGVTTVALVVPVAEANRGERFFDELNRFPGVAGRFDARRIARQVLATGPFARWSRRAVASGGGALLVGDAADFFDPFTGQGIYSALRGAELAAAAILTTLATGASLQPYTRARRREFGGKWLLERMIGIAVGWPALIEHVVGRMIRRPELAHLLVRATGNCVPARAALRPRVLAGLVL
;
A
#
# COMPACT_ATOMS: atom_id res chain seq x y z
N MET A 1 27.40 2.31 32.21
CA MET A 1 26.27 2.91 32.97
C MET A 1 25.03 2.78 32.10
N CYS A 2 24.17 1.81 32.43
CA CYS A 2 22.95 1.51 31.71
C CYS A 2 21.90 2.52 32.16
N GLY A 3 21.57 3.49 31.31
CA GLY A 3 20.57 4.50 31.61
C GLY A 3 19.18 3.88 31.66
N THR A 4 18.63 3.80 32.87
CA THR A 4 17.19 3.54 33.08
C THR A 4 16.39 4.68 32.46
N HIS A 5 15.95 4.49 31.20
CA HIS A 5 15.01 5.40 30.58
C HIS A 5 13.69 5.34 31.35
N GLY A 6 13.31 6.46 31.95
CA GLY A 6 12.20 6.62 32.86
C GLY A 6 10.90 6.00 32.38
N VAL A 7 10.36 5.08 33.17
CA VAL A 7 9.17 4.25 32.99
C VAL A 7 7.85 5.06 32.91
N ASN A 8 7.87 6.41 32.94
CA ASN A 8 6.66 7.23 33.07
C ASN A 8 6.45 8.31 31.98
N ALA A 9 7.28 8.38 30.95
CA ALA A 9 7.11 9.43 29.93
C ALA A 9 6.05 9.01 28.90
N ARG A 10 4.94 9.76 28.86
CA ARG A 10 3.84 9.56 27.91
C ARG A 10 4.21 10.15 26.54
N TRP A 11 4.14 9.34 25.49
CA TRP A 11 4.31 9.79 24.11
C TRP A 11 3.08 10.58 23.64
N ASP A 12 3.28 11.57 22.75
CA ASP A 12 2.15 12.19 22.06
C ASP A 12 1.52 11.19 21.10
N ALA A 13 2.36 10.46 20.35
CA ALA A 13 1.90 9.39 19.49
C ALA A 13 2.83 8.17 19.52
N VAL A 14 2.23 6.96 19.57
CA VAL A 14 2.90 5.70 19.27
C VAL A 14 2.39 5.22 17.93
N VAL A 15 3.30 5.10 16.94
CA VAL A 15 3.00 4.64 15.58
C VAL A 15 3.46 3.18 15.47
N VAL A 16 2.53 2.30 15.09
CA VAL A 16 2.77 0.85 14.98
C VAL A 16 2.91 0.48 13.51
N GLY A 17 4.13 0.08 13.11
CA GLY A 17 4.52 -0.26 11.74
C GLY A 17 5.27 0.88 11.04
N ALA A 18 6.55 0.65 10.68
CA ALA A 18 7.41 1.60 9.98
C ALA A 18 7.41 1.41 8.44
N GLY A 19 6.28 0.96 7.87
CA GLY A 19 6.02 1.00 6.45
C GLY A 19 5.67 2.43 5.98
N PRO A 20 5.33 2.64 4.69
CA PRO A 20 5.08 3.98 4.15
C PRO A 20 4.06 4.80 4.94
N ALA A 21 2.97 4.18 5.40
CA ALA A 21 1.94 4.86 6.18
C ALA A 21 2.47 5.34 7.54
N GLY A 22 3.15 4.46 8.27
CA GLY A 22 3.63 4.79 9.61
C GLY A 22 4.80 5.76 9.59
N SER A 23 5.80 5.52 8.74
CA SER A 23 6.95 6.41 8.61
C SER A 23 6.55 7.80 8.14
N ALA A 24 5.65 7.93 7.15
CA ALA A 24 5.15 9.23 6.71
C ALA A 24 4.31 9.93 7.77
N THR A 25 3.54 9.19 8.60
CA THR A 25 2.82 9.78 9.73
C THR A 25 3.78 10.26 10.81
N ALA A 26 4.75 9.42 11.19
CA ALA A 26 5.74 9.75 12.22
C ALA A 26 6.61 10.96 11.82
N LEU A 27 7.04 11.00 10.55
CA LEU A 27 7.78 12.12 9.97
C LEU A 27 7.05 13.46 10.15
N GLN A 28 5.78 13.49 9.76
CA GLN A 28 4.98 14.73 9.83
C GLN A 28 4.72 15.16 11.27
N LEU A 29 4.44 14.21 12.15
CA LEU A 29 4.22 14.50 13.58
C LEU A 29 5.50 15.01 14.25
N ALA A 30 6.65 14.36 13.99
CA ALA A 30 7.94 14.76 14.55
C ALA A 30 8.37 16.13 14.03
N ARG A 31 8.21 16.44 12.74
CA ARG A 31 8.46 17.78 12.19
C ARG A 31 7.58 18.87 12.81
N ALA A 32 6.39 18.52 13.28
CA ALA A 32 5.52 19.44 14.01
C ALA A 32 5.84 19.51 15.52
N GLY A 33 6.94 18.91 15.98
CA GLY A 33 7.40 18.96 17.37
C GLY A 33 6.70 17.97 18.30
N ALA A 34 5.87 17.04 17.79
CA ALA A 34 5.26 16.01 18.61
C ALA A 34 6.30 14.95 19.02
N ARG A 35 6.17 14.42 20.22
CA ARG A 35 6.98 13.34 20.75
C ARG A 35 6.47 11.99 20.24
N VAL A 36 7.16 11.44 19.23
CA VAL A 36 6.72 10.25 18.49
C VAL A 36 7.61 9.05 18.75
N LEU A 37 6.98 7.90 19.01
CA LEU A 37 7.63 6.59 19.02
C LEU A 37 7.11 5.76 17.84
N LEU A 38 8.02 5.35 16.94
CA LEU A 38 7.74 4.50 15.78
C LEU A 38 8.25 3.08 16.04
N LEU A 39 7.34 2.11 16.10
CA LEU A 39 7.64 0.70 16.39
C LEU A 39 7.47 -0.15 15.13
N ASP A 40 8.44 -1.00 14.82
CA ASP A 40 8.27 -2.06 13.82
C ASP A 40 8.82 -3.41 14.35
N ARG A 41 8.12 -4.50 14.03
CA ARG A 41 8.53 -5.85 14.37
C ARG A 41 9.72 -6.36 13.57
N ALA A 42 9.97 -5.77 12.39
CA ALA A 42 11.10 -6.09 11.52
C ALA A 42 12.28 -5.14 11.78
N ARG A 43 13.46 -5.54 11.33
CA ARG A 43 14.65 -4.69 11.21
C ARG A 43 14.79 -4.28 9.76
N PHE A 44 15.21 -3.06 9.51
CA PHE A 44 15.37 -2.50 8.16
C PHE A 44 16.82 -2.58 7.68
N PRO A 45 17.06 -2.73 6.35
CA PRO A 45 16.06 -2.87 5.28
C PRO A 45 15.33 -4.23 5.33
N ARG A 46 14.04 -4.26 5.00
CA ARG A 46 13.22 -5.48 5.04
C ARG A 46 12.44 -5.71 3.75
N GLU A 47 12.25 -6.96 3.40
CA GLU A 47 11.40 -7.37 2.30
C GLU A 47 9.92 -7.23 2.63
N LYS A 48 9.13 -6.87 1.62
CA LYS A 48 7.68 -6.79 1.68
C LYS A 48 7.09 -7.17 0.33
N PRO A 49 6.15 -8.13 0.24
CA PRO A 49 5.44 -8.41 -1.01
C PRO A 49 4.72 -7.15 -1.50
N CYS A 50 5.05 -6.67 -2.70
CA CYS A 50 4.52 -5.46 -3.29
C CYS A 50 4.79 -5.46 -4.80
N SER A 51 4.05 -4.62 -5.55
CA SER A 51 4.37 -4.27 -6.94
C SER A 51 5.44 -3.19 -7.07
N GLU A 52 5.91 -2.62 -5.94
CA GLU A 52 6.95 -1.58 -5.87
C GLU A 52 6.56 -0.25 -6.55
N TYR A 53 5.33 -0.13 -7.05
CA TYR A 53 4.82 0.97 -7.84
C TYR A 53 4.37 2.15 -6.97
N LEU A 54 4.89 3.33 -7.30
CA LEU A 54 4.49 4.63 -6.75
C LEU A 54 3.75 5.39 -7.85
N SER A 55 2.43 5.52 -7.74
CA SER A 55 1.63 6.26 -8.72
C SER A 55 2.12 7.71 -8.92
N PRO A 56 1.82 8.37 -10.04
CA PRO A 56 2.23 9.77 -10.26
C PRO A 56 1.86 10.71 -9.12
N GLU A 57 0.68 10.54 -8.53
CA GLU A 57 0.26 11.37 -7.39
C GLU A 57 1.03 11.02 -6.10
N SER A 58 1.57 9.79 -5.95
CA SER A 58 2.46 9.46 -4.84
C SER A 58 3.71 10.35 -4.83
N THR A 59 4.24 10.70 -6.01
CA THR A 59 5.39 11.61 -6.15
C THR A 59 5.06 12.99 -5.61
N ARG A 60 3.86 13.53 -5.91
CA ARG A 60 3.40 14.81 -5.36
C ARG A 60 3.21 14.77 -3.84
N VAL A 61 2.75 13.62 -3.30
CA VAL A 61 2.68 13.45 -1.84
C VAL A 61 4.08 13.45 -1.24
N LEU A 62 5.05 12.76 -1.85
CA LEU A 62 6.45 12.76 -1.39
C LEU A 62 7.06 14.16 -1.40
N GLU A 63 6.76 14.96 -2.41
CA GLU A 63 7.18 16.38 -2.49
C GLU A 63 6.64 17.19 -1.31
N ARG A 64 5.34 17.02 -0.97
CA ARG A 64 4.74 17.66 0.20
C ARG A 64 5.30 17.15 1.54
N LEU A 65 5.73 15.87 1.57
CA LEU A 65 6.42 15.32 2.75
C LEU A 65 7.82 15.93 2.93
N GLY A 66 8.42 16.48 1.89
CA GLY A 66 9.68 17.21 1.90
C GLY A 66 10.53 16.93 0.66
N THR A 67 11.19 17.96 0.17
CA THR A 67 12.10 17.87 -0.99
C THR A 67 13.28 16.95 -0.73
N ASP A 68 13.73 16.82 0.52
CA ASP A 68 14.72 15.88 1.00
C ASP A 68 14.25 14.42 0.81
N VAL A 69 12.99 14.12 1.11
CA VAL A 69 12.40 12.78 0.93
C VAL A 69 12.30 12.44 -0.56
N LEU A 70 11.75 13.34 -1.37
CA LEU A 70 11.65 13.13 -2.81
C LEU A 70 13.03 13.02 -3.46
N GLY A 71 14.00 13.84 -3.05
CA GLY A 71 15.39 13.78 -3.50
C GLY A 71 16.04 12.43 -3.19
N ALA A 72 15.84 11.90 -1.97
CA ALA A 72 16.34 10.58 -1.59
C ALA A 72 15.72 9.45 -2.41
N VAL A 73 14.41 9.52 -2.73
CA VAL A 73 13.74 8.56 -3.61
C VAL A 73 14.31 8.64 -5.03
N ALA A 74 14.51 9.84 -5.57
CA ALA A 74 15.08 10.04 -6.89
C ALA A 74 16.55 9.54 -6.98
N ALA A 75 17.35 9.81 -5.95
CA ALA A 75 18.75 9.35 -5.85
C ALA A 75 18.87 7.81 -5.74
N ALA A 76 17.83 7.12 -5.27
CA ALA A 76 17.79 5.66 -5.22
C ALA A 76 17.60 4.99 -6.61
N SER A 77 17.66 5.77 -7.71
CA SER A 77 17.54 5.29 -9.09
C SER A 77 16.29 4.42 -9.34
N PRO A 78 15.09 4.95 -9.07
CA PRO A 78 13.85 4.22 -9.33
C PRO A 78 13.64 4.02 -10.84
N ALA A 79 12.96 2.93 -11.23
CA ALA A 79 12.43 2.86 -12.59
C ALA A 79 11.34 3.93 -12.79
N ARG A 80 11.25 4.44 -14.03
CA ARG A 80 10.18 5.34 -14.44
C ARG A 80 9.20 4.59 -15.31
N LEU A 81 7.91 4.77 -15.02
CA LEU A 81 6.83 4.18 -15.79
C LEU A 81 5.95 5.31 -16.36
N THR A 82 5.65 5.23 -17.65
CA THR A 82 4.87 6.25 -18.38
C THR A 82 3.40 5.87 -18.54
N GLY A 83 3.02 4.65 -18.13
CA GLY A 83 1.66 4.16 -18.27
C GLY A 83 1.49 2.74 -17.76
N MET A 84 0.32 2.18 -18.10
CA MET A 84 -0.04 0.80 -17.79
C MET A 84 -0.57 0.11 -19.05
N LYS A 85 -0.16 -1.14 -19.26
CA LYS A 85 -0.65 -2.04 -20.29
C LYS A 85 -1.59 -3.06 -19.66
N VAL A 86 -2.78 -3.20 -20.17
CA VAL A 86 -3.74 -4.24 -19.74
C VAL A 86 -3.88 -5.24 -20.88
N VAL A 87 -3.65 -6.52 -20.55
CA VAL A 87 -3.70 -7.63 -21.50
C VAL A 87 -4.86 -8.54 -21.12
N ALA A 88 -5.76 -8.77 -22.08
CA ALA A 88 -6.91 -9.64 -21.95
C ALA A 88 -6.52 -11.13 -22.06
N PRO A 89 -7.41 -12.07 -21.71
CA PRO A 89 -7.16 -13.51 -21.84
C PRO A 89 -6.76 -13.98 -23.24
N SER A 90 -7.25 -13.34 -24.30
CA SER A 90 -6.87 -13.64 -25.69
C SER A 90 -5.46 -13.16 -26.07
N GLY A 91 -4.84 -12.32 -25.24
CA GLY A 91 -3.60 -11.62 -25.57
C GLY A 91 -3.83 -10.22 -26.17
N ALA A 92 -5.07 -9.83 -26.47
CA ALA A 92 -5.40 -8.47 -26.89
C ALA A 92 -4.97 -7.48 -25.80
N ALA A 93 -4.30 -6.39 -26.20
CA ALA A 93 -3.68 -5.47 -25.25
C ALA A 93 -4.07 -4.02 -25.54
N VAL A 94 -4.17 -3.23 -24.49
CA VAL A 94 -4.37 -1.78 -24.58
C VAL A 94 -3.42 -1.07 -23.61
N VAL A 95 -2.93 0.09 -24.04
CA VAL A 95 -2.03 0.94 -23.23
C VAL A 95 -2.75 2.22 -22.85
N GLY A 96 -2.77 2.51 -21.56
CA GLY A 96 -3.11 3.83 -21.03
C GLY A 96 -1.86 4.56 -20.57
N ARG A 97 -1.74 5.85 -20.90
CA ARG A 97 -0.59 6.68 -20.56
C ARG A 97 -0.94 7.65 -19.43
N PHE A 98 0.04 7.93 -18.54
CA PHE A 98 -0.02 9.04 -17.60
C PHE A 98 0.29 10.36 -18.31
N GLU A 99 -0.05 11.47 -17.68
CA GLU A 99 0.38 12.81 -18.13
C GLU A 99 1.84 13.09 -17.77
N THR A 100 2.32 12.43 -16.74
CA THR A 100 3.69 12.48 -16.24
C THR A 100 4.23 11.06 -16.15
N PHE A 101 5.23 10.81 -15.35
CA PHE A 101 5.71 9.47 -15.04
C PHE A 101 5.41 9.10 -13.58
N SER A 102 5.45 7.83 -13.29
CA SER A 102 5.45 7.26 -11.96
C SER A 102 6.82 6.65 -11.66
N PHE A 103 7.10 6.41 -10.38
CA PHE A 103 8.28 5.66 -9.96
C PHE A 103 7.95 4.21 -9.61
N ALA A 104 8.94 3.33 -9.74
CA ALA A 104 8.93 2.03 -9.10
C ALA A 104 10.27 1.81 -8.41
N LEU A 105 10.21 1.51 -7.10
CA LEU A 105 11.39 1.38 -6.24
C LEU A 105 11.20 0.23 -5.26
N PRO A 106 12.20 -0.68 -5.11
CA PRO A 106 12.11 -1.77 -4.14
C PRO A 106 11.77 -1.27 -2.74
N ARG A 107 10.85 -1.98 -2.07
CA ARG A 107 10.36 -1.65 -0.72
C ARG A 107 11.50 -1.66 0.31
N THR A 108 12.54 -2.44 0.09
CA THR A 108 13.76 -2.41 0.91
C THR A 108 14.41 -1.04 0.94
N ARG A 109 14.42 -0.33 -0.19
CA ARG A 109 14.95 1.04 -0.30
C ARG A 109 13.90 2.08 0.10
N PHE A 110 12.71 1.99 -0.47
CA PHE A 110 11.65 2.99 -0.27
C PHE A 110 11.24 3.11 1.20
N ASP A 111 11.00 1.98 1.88
CA ASP A 111 10.60 1.99 3.28
C ASP A 111 11.74 2.49 4.18
N ALA A 112 13.00 2.15 3.87
CA ALA A 112 14.16 2.64 4.61
C ALA A 112 14.32 4.17 4.47
N ILE A 113 14.13 4.74 3.28
CA ILE A 113 14.17 6.20 3.05
C ILE A 113 13.15 6.91 3.95
N LEU A 114 11.89 6.46 3.94
CA LEU A 114 10.85 7.08 4.75
C LEU A 114 11.09 6.90 6.26
N ARG A 115 11.54 5.74 6.68
CA ARG A 115 11.87 5.44 8.07
C ARG A 115 13.02 6.33 8.56
N ASN A 116 14.09 6.46 7.78
CA ASN A 116 15.24 7.32 8.10
C ASN A 116 14.84 8.80 8.13
N ALA A 117 13.96 9.24 7.22
CA ALA A 117 13.43 10.60 7.26
C ALA A 117 12.63 10.88 8.55
N ALA A 118 11.83 9.91 9.02
CA ALA A 118 11.09 10.04 10.28
C ALA A 118 12.05 10.14 11.48
N GLU A 119 13.08 9.29 11.52
CA GLU A 119 14.12 9.32 12.56
C GLU A 119 14.91 10.64 12.54
N GLY A 120 15.34 11.08 11.35
CA GLY A 120 16.04 12.37 11.17
C GLY A 120 15.20 13.59 11.55
N ALA A 121 13.88 13.47 11.52
CA ALA A 121 12.94 14.50 11.99
C ALA A 121 12.72 14.48 13.52
N GLY A 122 13.32 13.53 14.25
CA GLY A 122 13.22 13.42 15.70
C GLY A 122 12.23 12.38 16.22
N ALA A 123 11.65 11.53 15.36
CA ALA A 123 10.91 10.36 15.84
C ALA A 123 11.86 9.33 16.45
N GLU A 124 11.56 8.82 17.63
CA GLU A 124 12.27 7.66 18.16
C GLU A 124 11.83 6.40 17.43
N VAL A 125 12.75 5.68 16.79
CA VAL A 125 12.46 4.47 16.01
C VAL A 125 12.99 3.25 16.75
N ARG A 126 12.12 2.26 16.97
CA ARG A 126 12.49 0.97 17.56
C ARG A 126 12.10 -0.17 16.64
N GLU A 127 13.12 -0.83 16.11
CA GLU A 127 13.00 -2.01 15.26
C GLU A 127 13.08 -3.30 16.08
N GLY A 128 12.49 -4.39 15.58
CA GLY A 128 12.41 -5.65 16.31
C GLY A 128 11.42 -5.62 17.45
N VAL A 129 10.48 -4.68 17.48
CA VAL A 129 9.47 -4.51 18.53
C VAL A 129 8.08 -4.81 17.98
N LYS A 130 7.51 -5.93 18.41
CA LYS A 130 6.21 -6.42 17.98
C LYS A 130 5.12 -5.99 18.96
N VAL A 131 4.23 -5.11 18.53
CA VAL A 131 3.01 -4.77 19.28
C VAL A 131 2.07 -5.97 19.33
N GLU A 132 1.55 -6.30 20.50
CA GLU A 132 0.68 -7.44 20.75
C GLU A 132 -0.71 -7.01 21.24
N GLU A 133 -0.79 -5.94 22.04
CA GLU A 133 -2.03 -5.50 22.69
C GLU A 133 -2.16 -3.98 22.70
N LEU A 134 -3.39 -3.50 22.86
CA LEU A 134 -3.70 -2.10 23.16
C LEU A 134 -3.95 -1.94 24.65
N MET A 135 -3.50 -0.83 25.21
CA MET A 135 -3.84 -0.39 26.56
C MET A 135 -5.06 0.53 26.52
N TYR A 136 -5.88 0.43 27.53
CA TYR A 136 -7.08 1.25 27.68
C TYR A 136 -7.09 1.96 29.03
N GLU A 137 -7.52 3.21 29.02
CA GLU A 137 -7.80 4.02 30.20
C GLU A 137 -9.14 4.77 29.99
N GLY A 138 -10.09 4.60 30.88
CA GLY A 138 -11.40 5.23 30.75
C GLY A 138 -12.17 4.87 29.46
N GLY A 139 -11.90 3.68 28.89
CA GLY A 139 -12.50 3.24 27.61
C GLY A 139 -11.82 3.78 26.34
N ALA A 140 -10.85 4.69 26.48
CA ALA A 140 -10.01 5.17 25.37
C ALA A 140 -8.70 4.38 25.27
N VAL A 141 -8.15 4.29 24.06
CA VAL A 141 -6.81 3.72 23.87
C VAL A 141 -5.77 4.68 24.44
N ALA A 142 -4.87 4.18 25.30
CA ALA A 142 -3.88 4.96 26.03
C ALA A 142 -2.44 4.51 25.81
N GLY A 143 -2.22 3.54 24.91
CA GLY A 143 -0.89 3.03 24.60
C GLY A 143 -0.92 1.62 24.02
N VAL A 144 0.24 1.00 23.98
CA VAL A 144 0.43 -0.37 23.48
C VAL A 144 1.29 -1.20 24.42
N VAL A 145 1.09 -2.52 24.41
CA VAL A 145 2.01 -3.51 24.97
C VAL A 145 2.72 -4.17 23.80
N ALA A 146 4.03 -4.20 23.86
CA ALA A 146 4.85 -4.77 22.81
C ALA A 146 5.95 -5.67 23.36
N ARG A 147 6.45 -6.56 22.51
CA ARG A 147 7.51 -7.51 22.82
C ARG A 147 8.74 -7.21 21.96
N ASP A 148 9.91 -7.10 22.58
CA ASP A 148 11.17 -7.16 21.87
C ASP A 148 11.37 -8.56 21.28
N THR A 149 11.61 -8.64 19.95
CA THR A 149 11.72 -9.93 19.25
C THR A 149 13.07 -10.61 19.44
N GLY A 150 14.10 -9.87 19.88
CA GLY A 150 15.44 -10.40 20.17
C GLY A 150 15.55 -10.97 21.59
N HIS A 151 15.06 -10.24 22.58
CA HIS A 151 15.20 -10.60 24.00
C HIS A 151 13.92 -11.18 24.61
N GLY A 152 12.78 -11.08 23.93
CA GLY A 152 11.49 -11.59 24.40
C GLY A 152 10.85 -10.77 25.52
N THR A 153 11.47 -9.67 25.95
CA THR A 153 10.94 -8.79 27.01
C THR A 153 9.67 -8.09 26.54
N ARG A 154 8.72 -7.92 27.47
CA ARG A 154 7.48 -7.17 27.20
C ARG A 154 7.58 -5.80 27.87
N ASP A 155 7.33 -4.78 27.06
CA ASP A 155 7.33 -3.39 27.47
C ASP A 155 5.98 -2.74 27.20
N THR A 156 5.71 -1.66 27.94
CA THR A 156 4.50 -0.87 27.84
C THR A 156 4.84 0.55 27.39
N TYR A 157 4.21 1.00 26.31
CA TYR A 157 4.40 2.35 25.78
C TYR A 157 3.11 3.14 25.89
N ARG A 158 3.05 4.05 26.88
CA ARG A 158 1.91 4.95 27.08
C ARG A 158 1.92 6.08 26.06
N SER A 159 0.76 6.42 25.49
CA SER A 159 0.62 7.53 24.53
C SER A 159 -0.74 8.21 24.63
N ARG A 160 -0.80 9.44 24.11
CA ARG A 160 -2.07 10.14 23.92
C ARG A 160 -2.84 9.54 22.74
N ILE A 161 -2.11 9.15 21.67
CA ILE A 161 -2.69 8.58 20.46
C ILE A 161 -1.85 7.38 20.00
N VAL A 162 -2.53 6.31 19.57
CA VAL A 162 -1.95 5.14 18.90
C VAL A 162 -2.33 5.19 17.42
N VAL A 163 -1.35 5.06 16.53
CA VAL A 163 -1.54 4.96 15.08
C VAL A 163 -1.28 3.54 14.63
N GLY A 164 -2.31 2.83 14.18
CA GLY A 164 -2.18 1.52 13.55
C GLY A 164 -1.80 1.66 12.07
N ALA A 165 -0.53 1.41 11.74
CA ALA A 165 0.03 1.44 10.39
C ALA A 165 0.76 0.12 10.04
N ASP A 166 0.42 -0.95 10.73
CA ASP A 166 1.05 -2.27 10.72
C ASP A 166 0.56 -3.20 9.59
N GLY A 167 -0.06 -2.62 8.56
CA GLY A 167 -0.37 -3.23 7.28
C GLY A 167 -1.56 -4.20 7.33
N LEU A 168 -1.67 -5.04 6.30
CA LEU A 168 -2.83 -5.91 6.06
C LEU A 168 -3.19 -6.82 7.25
N ARG A 169 -2.21 -7.29 7.99
CA ARG A 169 -2.41 -8.16 9.18
C ARG A 169 -2.38 -7.38 10.49
N SER A 170 -2.83 -6.12 10.48
CA SER A 170 -2.78 -5.21 11.60
C SER A 170 -3.29 -5.82 12.91
N VAL A 171 -2.46 -5.75 13.94
CA VAL A 171 -2.82 -6.09 15.31
C VAL A 171 -3.74 -5.02 15.87
N VAL A 172 -3.40 -3.74 15.62
CA VAL A 172 -4.19 -2.59 16.09
C VAL A 172 -5.63 -2.68 15.56
N ALA A 173 -5.80 -2.91 14.24
CA ALA A 173 -7.12 -3.04 13.62
C ALA A 173 -7.94 -4.20 14.21
N ARG A 174 -7.30 -5.34 14.49
CA ARG A 174 -7.97 -6.50 15.12
C ARG A 174 -8.40 -6.19 16.55
N ARG A 175 -7.52 -5.58 17.36
CA ARG A 175 -7.83 -5.22 18.75
C ARG A 175 -8.92 -4.16 18.84
N LEU A 176 -9.04 -3.28 17.85
CA LEU A 176 -10.13 -2.31 17.76
C LEU A 176 -11.45 -2.91 17.21
N GLY A 177 -11.44 -4.15 16.70
CA GLY A 177 -12.62 -4.72 16.01
C GLY A 177 -13.07 -3.91 14.78
N ALA A 178 -12.15 -3.13 14.18
CA ALA A 178 -12.48 -2.09 13.22
C ALA A 178 -12.68 -2.60 11.79
N VAL A 179 -12.04 -3.72 11.43
CA VAL A 179 -11.93 -4.19 10.04
C VAL A 179 -12.86 -5.36 9.77
N ARG A 180 -13.57 -5.28 8.65
CA ARG A 180 -14.42 -6.36 8.11
C ARG A 180 -13.88 -6.84 6.77
N ALA A 181 -14.04 -8.12 6.48
CA ALA A 181 -13.77 -8.67 5.15
C ALA A 181 -14.91 -8.29 4.21
N ILE A 182 -14.59 -7.80 3.00
CA ILE A 182 -15.56 -7.45 1.96
C ILE A 182 -14.99 -7.78 0.57
N GLY A 183 -15.78 -8.45 -0.26
CA GLY A 183 -15.39 -8.79 -1.65
C GLY A 183 -14.59 -10.09 -1.80
N PRO A 184 -14.09 -10.35 -3.01
CA PRO A 184 -13.33 -11.56 -3.34
C PRO A 184 -12.03 -11.64 -2.55
N LYS A 185 -11.78 -12.80 -1.92
CA LYS A 185 -10.54 -13.05 -1.19
C LYS A 185 -9.49 -13.60 -2.15
N ARG A 186 -8.41 -12.85 -2.33
CA ARG A 186 -7.25 -13.23 -3.13
C ARG A 186 -5.97 -13.21 -2.31
N ILE A 187 -4.96 -13.89 -2.82
CA ILE A 187 -3.58 -13.92 -2.32
C ILE A 187 -2.64 -13.56 -3.46
N ALA A 188 -1.59 -12.83 -3.18
CA ALA A 188 -0.54 -12.51 -4.12
C ALA A 188 0.76 -13.22 -3.76
N PHE A 189 1.43 -13.71 -4.77
CA PHE A 189 2.80 -14.21 -4.75
C PHE A 189 3.64 -13.24 -5.57
N THR A 190 4.76 -12.76 -5.05
CA THR A 190 5.61 -11.78 -5.74
C THR A 190 7.07 -12.18 -5.69
N ALA A 191 7.76 -12.06 -6.82
CA ALA A 191 9.20 -12.27 -6.94
C ALA A 191 9.85 -11.07 -7.65
N HIS A 192 11.15 -10.91 -7.50
CA HIS A 192 11.96 -10.07 -8.38
C HIS A 192 12.77 -10.97 -9.32
N VAL A 193 12.74 -10.67 -10.61
CA VAL A 193 13.40 -11.45 -11.65
C VAL A 193 14.23 -10.52 -12.52
N SER A 194 15.48 -10.89 -12.80
CA SER A 194 16.37 -10.15 -13.66
C SER A 194 16.25 -10.60 -15.11
N GLY A 195 16.40 -9.65 -16.06
CA GLY A 195 16.45 -9.95 -17.48
C GLY A 195 15.14 -10.54 -18.03
N VAL A 196 14.00 -10.06 -17.54
CA VAL A 196 12.69 -10.36 -18.12
C VAL A 196 12.61 -9.73 -19.49
N HIS A 197 12.21 -10.52 -20.50
CA HIS A 197 12.10 -10.05 -21.89
C HIS A 197 10.88 -9.15 -22.10
N ASP A 198 10.94 -8.28 -23.10
CA ASP A 198 9.85 -7.39 -23.56
C ASP A 198 9.26 -6.52 -22.44
N VAL A 199 10.11 -6.06 -21.50
CA VAL A 199 9.73 -5.11 -20.46
C VAL A 199 10.15 -3.71 -20.88
N ASP A 200 9.16 -2.85 -21.08
CA ASP A 200 9.31 -1.44 -21.41
C ASP A 200 9.15 -0.54 -20.18
N ASP A 201 8.88 0.74 -20.42
CA ASP A 201 8.56 1.76 -19.42
C ASP A 201 7.08 1.70 -18.93
N LEU A 202 6.45 0.54 -19.03
CA LEU A 202 5.06 0.30 -18.63
C LEU A 202 4.95 -0.68 -17.46
N GLY A 203 3.99 -0.43 -16.59
CA GLY A 203 3.46 -1.52 -15.78
C GLY A 203 2.49 -2.37 -16.60
N GLU A 204 2.51 -3.67 -16.44
CA GLU A 204 1.66 -4.59 -17.18
C GLU A 204 0.72 -5.37 -16.26
N MET A 205 -0.53 -5.54 -16.70
CA MET A 205 -1.54 -6.34 -16.00
C MET A 205 -2.13 -7.35 -16.98
N HIS A 206 -1.79 -8.62 -16.82
CA HIS A 206 -2.26 -9.73 -17.66
C HIS A 206 -3.38 -10.47 -16.93
N VAL A 207 -4.61 -10.35 -17.42
CA VAL A 207 -5.78 -11.01 -16.83
C VAL A 207 -6.03 -12.35 -17.51
N GLY A 208 -6.31 -13.37 -16.71
CA GLY A 208 -6.57 -14.73 -17.19
C GLY A 208 -7.19 -15.59 -16.12
N ARG A 209 -7.13 -16.91 -16.28
CA ARG A 209 -7.50 -17.87 -15.24
C ARG A 209 -6.25 -18.50 -14.64
N PRO A 210 -6.14 -18.62 -13.32
CA PRO A 210 -7.20 -18.39 -12.30
C PRO A 210 -7.28 -16.97 -11.72
N GLY A 211 -6.53 -15.99 -12.26
CA GLY A 211 -6.44 -14.65 -11.70
C GLY A 211 -5.75 -13.68 -12.65
N TYR A 212 -4.69 -13.02 -12.19
CA TYR A 212 -3.92 -12.11 -13.03
C TYR A 212 -2.45 -12.04 -12.64
N VAL A 213 -1.63 -11.62 -13.58
CA VAL A 213 -0.20 -11.36 -13.39
C VAL A 213 0.08 -9.88 -13.57
N GLY A 214 0.82 -9.31 -12.63
CA GLY A 214 1.36 -7.95 -12.72
C GLY A 214 2.86 -7.99 -12.98
N LEU A 215 3.35 -7.17 -13.90
CA LEU A 215 4.76 -6.96 -14.18
C LEU A 215 5.09 -5.47 -14.10
N GLY A 216 6.27 -5.15 -13.57
CA GLY A 216 6.76 -3.77 -13.58
C GLY A 216 8.27 -3.70 -13.40
N PRO A 217 8.99 -2.94 -14.24
CA PRO A 217 10.42 -2.70 -14.01
C PRO A 217 10.60 -1.92 -12.70
N ILE A 218 11.63 -2.28 -11.94
CA ILE A 218 11.97 -1.63 -10.65
C ILE A 218 13.40 -1.07 -10.64
N GLY A 219 14.01 -0.97 -11.81
CA GLY A 219 15.38 -0.48 -12.01
C GLY A 219 16.41 -1.62 -12.08
N ASN A 220 17.60 -1.28 -12.59
CA ASN A 220 18.76 -2.17 -12.67
C ASN A 220 18.50 -3.50 -13.42
N GLY A 221 17.63 -3.49 -14.44
CA GLY A 221 17.27 -4.69 -15.21
C GLY A 221 16.44 -5.72 -14.42
N VAL A 222 15.88 -5.31 -13.28
CA VAL A 222 15.03 -6.16 -12.43
C VAL A 222 13.56 -5.78 -12.63
N THR A 223 12.72 -6.81 -12.73
CA THR A 223 11.26 -6.68 -12.84
C THR A 223 10.61 -7.33 -11.62
N THR A 224 9.67 -6.63 -10.99
CA THR A 224 8.75 -7.25 -10.05
C THR A 224 7.70 -8.04 -10.83
N VAL A 225 7.44 -9.26 -10.38
CA VAL A 225 6.47 -10.18 -10.97
C VAL A 225 5.50 -10.59 -9.87
N ALA A 226 4.21 -10.40 -10.10
CA ALA A 226 3.18 -10.72 -9.13
C ALA A 226 2.12 -11.64 -9.76
N LEU A 227 1.87 -12.79 -9.15
CA LEU A 227 0.73 -13.66 -9.46
C LEU A 227 -0.33 -13.47 -8.38
N VAL A 228 -1.54 -13.11 -8.77
CA VAL A 228 -2.68 -12.93 -7.85
C VAL A 228 -3.79 -13.89 -8.20
N VAL A 229 -4.17 -14.73 -7.23
CA VAL A 229 -5.16 -15.80 -7.40
C VAL A 229 -6.19 -15.79 -6.28
N PRO A 230 -7.40 -16.38 -6.47
CA PRO A 230 -8.31 -16.66 -5.37
C PRO A 230 -7.64 -17.48 -4.27
N VAL A 231 -8.03 -17.26 -3.01
CA VAL A 231 -7.45 -18.02 -1.86
C VAL A 231 -7.61 -19.54 -2.03
N ALA A 232 -8.71 -19.99 -2.67
CA ALA A 232 -8.92 -21.42 -2.97
C ALA A 232 -7.85 -22.01 -3.92
N GLU A 233 -7.13 -21.17 -4.65
CA GLU A 233 -6.06 -21.52 -5.59
C GLU A 233 -4.65 -21.19 -5.03
N ALA A 234 -4.53 -21.02 -3.72
CA ALA A 234 -3.28 -20.56 -3.07
C ALA A 234 -2.09 -21.52 -3.28
N ASN A 235 -2.35 -22.82 -3.46
CA ASN A 235 -1.34 -23.85 -3.78
C ASN A 235 -0.59 -23.58 -5.10
N ARG A 236 -1.14 -22.76 -5.99
CA ARG A 236 -0.48 -22.37 -7.25
C ARG A 236 0.80 -21.56 -7.04
N GLY A 237 0.94 -20.91 -5.87
CA GLY A 237 2.18 -20.20 -5.53
C GLY A 237 3.39 -21.12 -5.40
N GLU A 238 3.21 -22.40 -5.12
CA GLU A 238 4.29 -23.41 -5.07
C GLU A 238 4.89 -23.68 -6.44
N ARG A 239 4.10 -23.50 -7.51
CA ARG A 239 4.50 -23.60 -8.92
C ARG A 239 4.45 -22.25 -9.61
N PHE A 240 4.98 -21.23 -8.95
CA PHE A 240 4.85 -19.84 -9.37
C PHE A 240 5.20 -19.62 -10.84
N PHE A 241 6.37 -20.06 -11.30
CA PHE A 241 6.81 -19.86 -12.68
C PHE A 241 6.01 -20.67 -13.70
N ASP A 242 5.56 -21.87 -13.35
CA ASP A 242 4.71 -22.67 -14.23
C ASP A 242 3.35 -22.00 -14.43
N GLU A 243 2.79 -21.42 -13.37
CA GLU A 243 1.53 -20.69 -13.45
C GLU A 243 1.65 -19.40 -14.28
N LEU A 244 2.81 -18.72 -14.26
CA LEU A 244 3.05 -17.55 -15.11
C LEU A 244 2.99 -17.91 -16.60
N ASN A 245 3.48 -19.10 -16.99
CA ASN A 245 3.45 -19.57 -18.38
C ASN A 245 2.02 -19.86 -18.91
N ARG A 246 1.01 -19.86 -18.07
CA ARG A 246 -0.40 -19.99 -18.47
C ARG A 246 -1.00 -18.71 -19.04
N PHE A 247 -0.31 -17.58 -18.89
CA PHE A 247 -0.74 -16.29 -19.39
C PHE A 247 -0.04 -15.99 -20.73
N PRO A 248 -0.76 -15.93 -21.86
CA PRO A 248 -0.14 -15.83 -23.19
C PRO A 248 0.85 -14.68 -23.35
N GLY A 249 0.56 -13.50 -22.76
CA GLY A 249 1.44 -12.34 -22.81
C GLY A 249 2.61 -12.39 -21.79
N VAL A 250 2.76 -13.47 -21.05
CA VAL A 250 3.78 -13.67 -19.99
C VAL A 250 4.65 -14.88 -20.27
N ALA A 251 4.10 -15.90 -20.93
CA ALA A 251 4.77 -17.16 -21.21
C ALA A 251 6.09 -16.96 -21.96
N GLY A 252 7.14 -17.65 -21.50
CA GLY A 252 8.47 -17.63 -22.13
C GLY A 252 9.29 -16.37 -21.88
N ARG A 253 8.78 -15.37 -21.11
CA ARG A 253 9.50 -14.12 -20.82
C ARG A 253 10.49 -14.22 -19.67
N PHE A 254 10.49 -15.32 -18.92
CA PHE A 254 11.28 -15.49 -17.69
C PHE A 254 12.27 -16.62 -17.78
N ASP A 255 13.45 -16.39 -17.22
CA ASP A 255 14.35 -17.47 -16.79
C ASP A 255 14.22 -17.62 -15.25
N ALA A 256 13.65 -18.73 -14.81
CA ALA A 256 13.46 -19.03 -13.39
C ALA A 256 14.79 -19.08 -12.58
N ARG A 257 15.93 -19.23 -13.26
CA ARG A 257 17.26 -19.18 -12.62
C ARG A 257 17.73 -17.76 -12.30
N ARG A 258 17.09 -16.72 -12.85
CA ARG A 258 17.43 -15.31 -12.67
C ARG A 258 16.60 -14.62 -11.58
N ILE A 259 16.25 -15.37 -10.53
CA ILE A 259 15.53 -14.83 -9.39
C ILE A 259 16.45 -13.91 -8.58
N ALA A 260 16.13 -12.61 -8.53
CA ALA A 260 16.83 -11.63 -7.71
C ALA A 260 16.27 -11.56 -6.27
N ARG A 261 14.99 -11.89 -6.09
CA ARG A 261 14.33 -12.06 -4.78
C ARG A 261 13.34 -13.22 -4.86
N GLN A 262 13.41 -14.11 -3.89
CA GLN A 262 12.52 -15.27 -3.77
C GLN A 262 11.05 -14.87 -3.69
N VAL A 263 10.17 -15.83 -3.99
CA VAL A 263 8.72 -15.64 -3.95
C VAL A 263 8.26 -15.34 -2.52
N LEU A 264 7.58 -14.24 -2.36
CA LEU A 264 6.92 -13.86 -1.11
C LEU A 264 5.40 -13.84 -1.29
N ALA A 265 4.67 -14.30 -0.28
CA ALA A 265 3.21 -14.33 -0.29
C ALA A 265 2.59 -13.26 0.62
N THR A 266 1.47 -12.68 0.20
CA THR A 266 0.68 -11.76 1.02
C THR A 266 -0.82 -11.88 0.71
N GLY A 267 -1.63 -11.74 1.75
CA GLY A 267 -3.08 -11.85 1.68
C GLY A 267 -3.65 -12.51 2.95
N PRO A 268 -4.93 -12.91 2.96
CA PRO A 268 -5.94 -12.56 1.97
C PRO A 268 -6.29 -11.08 2.00
N PHE A 269 -6.63 -10.54 0.82
CA PHE A 269 -7.08 -9.16 0.64
C PHE A 269 -8.58 -8.99 0.94
N ALA A 270 -9.16 -7.88 0.49
CA ALA A 270 -10.55 -7.49 0.66
C ALA A 270 -10.91 -7.18 2.12
N ARG A 271 -10.23 -6.18 2.68
CA ARG A 271 -10.46 -5.68 4.05
C ARG A 271 -10.82 -4.20 4.02
N TRP A 272 -11.73 -3.82 4.88
CA TRP A 272 -12.21 -2.45 4.97
C TRP A 272 -12.64 -2.08 6.38
N SER A 273 -12.31 -0.87 6.83
CA SER A 273 -12.83 -0.31 8.06
C SER A 273 -13.82 0.81 7.78
N ARG A 274 -15.06 0.64 8.27
CA ARG A 274 -16.08 1.69 8.19
C ARG A 274 -15.66 2.95 8.96
N ARG A 275 -15.00 2.75 10.10
CA ARG A 275 -14.44 3.80 10.95
C ARG A 275 -12.99 3.46 11.22
N ALA A 276 -12.08 4.26 10.70
CA ALA A 276 -10.65 4.10 10.98
C ALA A 276 -10.20 4.83 12.25
N VAL A 277 -11.13 5.06 13.19
CA VAL A 277 -10.91 5.68 14.50
C VAL A 277 -11.57 4.82 15.55
N ALA A 278 -10.88 4.61 16.66
CA ALA A 278 -11.41 3.88 17.81
C ALA A 278 -12.69 4.55 18.35
N SER A 279 -13.69 3.76 18.73
CA SER A 279 -14.97 4.28 19.25
C SER A 279 -14.80 5.09 20.52
N GLY A 280 -13.92 4.65 21.43
CA GLY A 280 -13.56 5.36 22.64
C GLY A 280 -12.49 6.45 22.48
N GLY A 281 -11.98 6.68 21.23
CA GLY A 281 -10.88 7.60 20.98
C GLY A 281 -9.49 7.00 21.25
N GLY A 282 -8.47 7.86 21.17
CA GLY A 282 -7.07 7.50 21.44
C GLY A 282 -6.37 6.67 20.37
N ALA A 283 -7.06 6.22 19.29
CA ALA A 283 -6.40 5.49 18.21
C ALA A 283 -7.07 5.70 16.85
N LEU A 284 -6.26 5.58 15.79
CA LEU A 284 -6.71 5.55 14.39
C LEU A 284 -5.85 4.60 13.54
N LEU A 285 -6.37 4.24 12.35
CA LEU A 285 -5.76 3.33 11.39
C LEU A 285 -5.38 4.05 10.10
N VAL A 286 -4.20 3.73 9.53
CA VAL A 286 -3.68 4.32 8.30
C VAL A 286 -3.19 3.24 7.34
N GLY A 287 -3.30 3.47 6.02
CA GLY A 287 -2.85 2.55 4.98
C GLY A 287 -3.60 1.21 5.04
N ASP A 288 -2.92 0.12 4.71
CA ASP A 288 -3.52 -1.23 4.65
C ASP A 288 -4.09 -1.72 5.99
N ALA A 289 -3.68 -1.12 7.11
CA ALA A 289 -4.28 -1.40 8.41
C ALA A 289 -5.73 -0.92 8.49
N ALA A 290 -6.06 0.13 7.75
CA ALA A 290 -7.42 0.65 7.64
C ALA A 290 -8.25 -0.08 6.57
N ASP A 291 -7.73 -0.19 5.35
CA ASP A 291 -8.39 -0.87 4.23
C ASP A 291 -7.41 -1.28 3.14
N PHE A 292 -7.74 -2.38 2.49
CA PHE A 292 -7.06 -2.88 1.29
C PHE A 292 -8.01 -3.80 0.53
N PHE A 293 -8.36 -3.47 -0.71
CA PHE A 293 -9.33 -4.22 -1.51
C PHE A 293 -8.65 -5.24 -2.42
N ASP A 294 -7.87 -4.78 -3.38
CA ASP A 294 -7.21 -5.60 -4.38
C ASP A 294 -5.95 -4.89 -4.91
N PRO A 295 -4.82 -5.59 -5.11
CA PRO A 295 -3.58 -4.97 -5.60
C PRO A 295 -3.60 -4.56 -7.07
N PHE A 296 -4.62 -4.93 -7.85
CA PHE A 296 -4.69 -4.70 -9.31
C PHE A 296 -4.42 -3.25 -9.73
N THR A 297 -4.92 -2.29 -8.96
CA THR A 297 -4.80 -0.86 -9.28
C THR A 297 -3.47 -0.25 -8.83
N GLY A 298 -2.64 -0.96 -8.07
CA GLY A 298 -1.34 -0.49 -7.58
C GLY A 298 -1.38 0.70 -6.62
N GLN A 299 -2.52 1.02 -6.02
CA GLN A 299 -2.72 2.27 -5.27
C GLN A 299 -2.35 2.22 -3.78
N GLY A 300 -1.83 1.09 -3.27
CA GLY A 300 -1.57 0.91 -1.84
C GLY A 300 -0.60 1.95 -1.26
N ILE A 301 0.50 2.26 -1.96
CA ILE A 301 1.50 3.24 -1.49
C ILE A 301 0.91 4.65 -1.47
N TYR A 302 0.18 5.06 -2.51
CA TYR A 302 -0.53 6.36 -2.48
C TYR A 302 -1.49 6.47 -1.29
N SER A 303 -2.30 5.43 -1.06
CA SER A 303 -3.25 5.42 0.08
C SER A 303 -2.54 5.48 1.42
N ALA A 304 -1.36 4.87 1.53
CA ALA A 304 -0.53 4.93 2.72
C ALA A 304 0.01 6.35 2.96
N LEU A 305 0.62 6.97 1.96
CA LEU A 305 1.21 8.30 2.06
C LEU A 305 0.15 9.40 2.27
N ARG A 306 -0.91 9.39 1.42
CA ARG A 306 -1.99 10.37 1.54
C ARG A 306 -2.80 10.18 2.81
N GLY A 307 -3.02 8.92 3.21
CA GLY A 307 -3.64 8.59 4.49
C GLY A 307 -2.83 9.10 5.68
N ALA A 308 -1.50 9.09 5.59
CA ALA A 308 -0.60 9.64 6.60
C ALA A 308 -0.75 11.17 6.74
N GLU A 309 -0.85 11.92 5.62
CA GLU A 309 -1.12 13.36 5.66
C GLU A 309 -2.43 13.68 6.39
N LEU A 310 -3.50 12.93 6.06
CA LEU A 310 -4.81 13.14 6.69
C LEU A 310 -4.80 12.77 8.19
N ALA A 311 -4.05 11.71 8.55
CA ALA A 311 -3.90 11.26 9.93
C ALA A 311 -3.09 12.28 10.75
N ALA A 312 -1.96 12.73 10.24
CA ALA A 312 -1.10 13.69 10.92
C ALA A 312 -1.86 15.01 11.20
N ALA A 313 -2.59 15.54 10.21
CA ALA A 313 -3.41 16.74 10.42
C ALA A 313 -4.46 16.58 11.53
N ALA A 314 -5.17 15.43 11.56
CA ALA A 314 -6.15 15.15 12.59
C ALA A 314 -5.52 14.97 13.97
N ILE A 315 -4.38 14.27 14.04
CA ILE A 315 -3.62 14.01 15.27
C ILE A 315 -3.12 15.35 15.85
N LEU A 316 -2.48 16.18 15.04
CA LEU A 316 -1.96 17.49 15.49
C LEU A 316 -3.07 18.39 16.03
N THR A 317 -4.22 18.42 15.34
CA THR A 317 -5.40 19.14 15.85
C THR A 317 -5.85 18.59 17.20
N THR A 318 -5.93 17.26 17.34
CA THR A 318 -6.31 16.60 18.61
C THR A 318 -5.31 16.90 19.72
N LEU A 319 -4.01 16.85 19.42
CA LEU A 319 -2.94 17.13 20.41
C LEU A 319 -2.99 18.58 20.90
N ALA A 320 -3.28 19.53 20.00
CA ALA A 320 -3.32 20.95 20.34
C ALA A 320 -4.60 21.37 21.08
N THR A 321 -5.76 20.80 20.71
CA THR A 321 -7.07 21.30 21.16
C THR A 321 -7.85 20.32 22.05
N GLY A 322 -7.42 19.06 22.16
CA GLY A 322 -8.21 18.01 22.81
C GLY A 322 -9.41 17.52 21.95
N ALA A 323 -9.59 18.03 20.72
CA ALA A 323 -10.68 17.65 19.85
C ALA A 323 -10.64 16.15 19.47
N SER A 324 -11.79 15.62 19.08
CA SER A 324 -11.94 14.22 18.65
C SER A 324 -11.21 13.94 17.33
N LEU A 325 -10.69 12.70 17.18
CA LEU A 325 -10.14 12.17 15.92
C LEU A 325 -11.20 11.89 14.82
N GLN A 326 -12.50 12.01 15.12
CA GLN A 326 -13.58 11.68 14.17
C GLN A 326 -13.53 12.44 12.83
N PRO A 327 -13.06 13.69 12.75
CA PRO A 327 -12.86 14.39 11.46
C PRO A 327 -12.00 13.59 10.46
N TYR A 328 -11.04 12.80 10.91
CA TYR A 328 -10.23 11.90 10.07
C TYR A 328 -11.09 10.92 9.25
N THR A 329 -12.14 10.33 9.85
CA THR A 329 -13.05 9.43 9.13
C THR A 329 -13.75 10.14 7.96
N ARG A 330 -14.16 11.39 8.14
CA ARG A 330 -14.77 12.20 7.08
C ARG A 330 -13.78 12.57 5.99
N ALA A 331 -12.57 12.99 6.38
CA ALA A 331 -11.48 13.31 5.46
C ALA A 331 -11.13 12.11 4.57
N ARG A 332 -10.97 10.90 5.14
CA ARG A 332 -10.75 9.67 4.38
C ARG A 332 -11.87 9.36 3.39
N ARG A 333 -13.14 9.49 3.81
CA ARG A 333 -14.27 9.24 2.89
C ARG A 333 -14.29 10.22 1.73
N ARG A 334 -14.00 11.48 1.97
CA ARG A 334 -13.91 12.49 0.91
C ARG A 334 -12.78 12.17 -0.07
N GLU A 335 -11.61 11.79 0.45
CA GLU A 335 -10.43 11.48 -0.34
C GLU A 335 -10.57 10.15 -1.11
N PHE A 336 -10.92 9.08 -0.40
CA PHE A 336 -10.83 7.72 -0.95
C PHE A 336 -12.17 7.09 -1.36
N GLY A 337 -13.32 7.73 -1.09
CA GLY A 337 -14.64 7.10 -1.32
C GLY A 337 -14.89 6.68 -2.76
N GLY A 338 -14.61 7.56 -3.73
CA GLY A 338 -14.72 7.24 -5.15
C GLY A 338 -13.69 6.20 -5.59
N LYS A 339 -12.49 6.27 -5.03
CA LYS A 339 -11.41 5.31 -5.26
C LYS A 339 -11.78 3.90 -4.78
N TRP A 340 -12.28 3.76 -3.56
CA TRP A 340 -12.76 2.47 -3.04
C TRP A 340 -13.83 1.84 -3.91
N LEU A 341 -14.75 2.65 -4.45
CA LEU A 341 -15.76 2.15 -5.37
C LEU A 341 -15.12 1.63 -6.66
N LEU A 342 -14.23 2.40 -7.28
CA LEU A 342 -13.52 2.02 -8.50
C LEU A 342 -12.69 0.75 -8.29
N GLU A 343 -11.90 0.67 -7.22
CA GLU A 343 -11.09 -0.51 -6.86
C GLU A 343 -11.95 -1.77 -6.69
N ARG A 344 -13.10 -1.64 -6.01
CA ARG A 344 -14.02 -2.76 -5.84
C ARG A 344 -14.63 -3.22 -7.15
N MET A 345 -15.04 -2.30 -8.02
CA MET A 345 -15.57 -2.63 -9.35
C MET A 345 -14.52 -3.36 -10.18
N ILE A 346 -13.30 -2.85 -10.24
CA ILE A 346 -12.18 -3.50 -10.95
C ILE A 346 -11.87 -4.86 -10.31
N GLY A 347 -11.76 -4.94 -8.99
CA GLY A 347 -11.48 -6.18 -8.27
C GLY A 347 -12.54 -7.27 -8.50
N ILE A 348 -13.81 -6.91 -8.72
CA ILE A 348 -14.87 -7.84 -9.13
C ILE A 348 -14.67 -8.21 -10.62
N ALA A 349 -14.49 -7.21 -11.49
CA ALA A 349 -14.38 -7.39 -12.94
C ALA A 349 -13.23 -8.33 -13.34
N VAL A 350 -12.06 -8.22 -12.70
CA VAL A 350 -10.91 -9.11 -12.98
C VAL A 350 -11.15 -10.57 -12.59
N GLY A 351 -12.20 -10.86 -11.84
CA GLY A 351 -12.68 -12.23 -11.61
C GLY A 351 -13.48 -12.83 -12.77
N TRP A 352 -13.84 -12.01 -13.78
CA TRP A 352 -14.63 -12.41 -14.96
C TRP A 352 -13.84 -12.17 -16.25
N PRO A 353 -13.01 -13.14 -16.69
CA PRO A 353 -12.14 -12.99 -17.85
C PRO A 353 -12.88 -12.54 -19.12
N ALA A 354 -14.11 -13.04 -19.36
CA ALA A 354 -14.90 -12.62 -20.52
C ALA A 354 -15.32 -11.13 -20.47
N LEU A 355 -15.57 -10.58 -19.28
CA LEU A 355 -15.83 -9.16 -19.12
C LEU A 355 -14.56 -8.33 -19.42
N ILE A 356 -13.41 -8.78 -18.95
CA ILE A 356 -12.13 -8.11 -19.23
C ILE A 356 -11.81 -8.16 -20.73
N GLU A 357 -12.05 -9.30 -21.39
CA GLU A 357 -11.92 -9.43 -22.85
C GLU A 357 -12.76 -8.36 -23.58
N HIS A 358 -14.02 -8.24 -23.20
CA HIS A 358 -14.94 -7.26 -23.77
C HIS A 358 -14.46 -5.82 -23.50
N VAL A 359 -14.13 -5.48 -22.25
CA VAL A 359 -13.68 -4.14 -21.84
C VAL A 359 -12.40 -3.74 -22.55
N VAL A 360 -11.41 -4.64 -22.65
CA VAL A 360 -10.17 -4.38 -23.41
C VAL A 360 -10.49 -4.15 -24.89
N GLY A 361 -11.35 -4.97 -25.50
CA GLY A 361 -11.80 -4.77 -26.88
C GLY A 361 -12.49 -3.42 -27.09
N ARG A 362 -13.25 -2.92 -26.10
CA ARG A 362 -13.85 -1.57 -26.16
C ARG A 362 -12.76 -0.48 -26.04
N MET A 363 -11.80 -0.65 -25.13
CA MET A 363 -10.70 0.30 -24.96
C MET A 363 -9.76 0.36 -26.18
N ILE A 364 -9.57 -0.73 -26.90
CA ILE A 364 -8.81 -0.74 -28.16
C ILE A 364 -9.51 0.14 -29.20
N ARG A 365 -10.83 0.06 -29.30
CA ARG A 365 -11.62 0.90 -30.22
C ARG A 365 -11.78 2.34 -29.74
N ARG A 366 -11.62 2.60 -28.43
CA ARG A 366 -11.76 3.92 -27.78
C ARG A 366 -10.61 4.14 -26.79
N PRO A 367 -9.40 4.47 -27.31
CA PRO A 367 -8.20 4.62 -26.49
C PRO A 367 -8.32 5.65 -25.36
N GLU A 368 -9.19 6.64 -25.52
CA GLU A 368 -9.48 7.65 -24.50
C GLU A 368 -10.02 7.04 -23.19
N LEU A 369 -10.74 5.91 -23.27
CA LEU A 369 -11.22 5.18 -22.09
C LEU A 369 -10.07 4.52 -21.32
N ALA A 370 -9.09 3.95 -22.05
CA ALA A 370 -7.90 3.36 -21.44
C ALA A 370 -7.07 4.44 -20.74
N HIS A 371 -6.81 5.57 -21.40
CA HIS A 371 -6.10 6.70 -20.81
C HIS A 371 -6.81 7.21 -19.55
N LEU A 372 -8.14 7.38 -19.61
CA LEU A 372 -8.91 7.85 -18.47
C LEU A 372 -8.84 6.88 -17.28
N LEU A 373 -9.00 5.56 -17.51
CA LEU A 373 -8.92 4.56 -16.45
C LEU A 373 -7.54 4.50 -15.82
N VAL A 374 -6.48 4.50 -16.64
CA VAL A 374 -5.09 4.48 -16.16
C VAL A 374 -4.77 5.76 -15.38
N ARG A 375 -5.23 6.92 -15.83
CA ARG A 375 -5.07 8.19 -15.10
C ARG A 375 -5.87 8.22 -13.80
N ALA A 376 -7.07 7.63 -13.77
CA ALA A 376 -7.88 7.53 -12.55
C ALA A 376 -7.27 6.55 -11.53
N THR A 377 -6.74 5.41 -11.98
CA THR A 377 -6.00 4.48 -11.11
C THR A 377 -4.62 5.00 -10.71
N GLY A 378 -3.96 5.83 -11.54
CA GLY A 378 -2.72 6.56 -11.20
C GLY A 378 -2.94 7.77 -10.28
N ASN A 379 -4.20 8.07 -9.94
CA ASN A 379 -4.64 9.24 -9.17
C ASN A 379 -4.35 10.61 -9.85
N CYS A 380 -3.99 10.62 -11.14
CA CYS A 380 -3.80 11.85 -11.93
C CYS A 380 -5.12 12.62 -12.11
N VAL A 381 -6.25 11.90 -12.13
CA VAL A 381 -7.61 12.47 -12.15
C VAL A 381 -8.46 11.82 -11.05
N PRO A 382 -9.47 12.53 -10.53
CA PRO A 382 -10.35 11.95 -9.52
C PRO A 382 -11.06 10.68 -10.02
N ALA A 383 -11.13 9.63 -9.20
CA ALA A 383 -11.76 8.35 -9.55
C ALA A 383 -13.22 8.51 -10.05
N ARG A 384 -13.94 9.55 -9.57
CA ARG A 384 -15.29 9.91 -10.05
C ARG A 384 -15.36 10.17 -11.56
N ALA A 385 -14.25 10.55 -12.19
CA ALA A 385 -14.22 10.76 -13.64
C ALA A 385 -14.42 9.43 -14.39
N ALA A 386 -13.80 8.34 -13.93
CA ALA A 386 -13.98 6.99 -14.46
C ALA A 386 -15.34 6.37 -14.09
N LEU A 387 -15.96 6.84 -13.01
CA LEU A 387 -17.28 6.36 -12.54
C LEU A 387 -18.48 7.08 -13.16
N ARG A 388 -18.27 8.00 -14.12
CA ARG A 388 -19.37 8.67 -14.84
C ARG A 388 -20.17 7.64 -15.63
N PRO A 389 -21.53 7.72 -15.65
CA PRO A 389 -22.37 6.75 -16.36
C PRO A 389 -21.99 6.57 -17.83
N ARG A 390 -21.63 7.65 -18.52
CA ARG A 390 -21.19 7.61 -19.94
C ARG A 390 -19.89 6.84 -20.13
N VAL A 391 -18.96 6.90 -19.17
CA VAL A 391 -17.69 6.16 -19.21
C VAL A 391 -17.97 4.68 -18.96
N LEU A 392 -18.75 4.36 -17.95
CA LEU A 392 -19.14 2.97 -17.63
C LEU A 392 -19.92 2.34 -18.79
N ALA A 393 -20.88 3.06 -19.37
CA ALA A 393 -21.59 2.62 -20.57
C ALA A 393 -20.61 2.40 -21.74
N GLY A 394 -19.65 3.29 -21.96
CA GLY A 394 -18.63 3.15 -23.02
C GLY A 394 -17.73 1.94 -22.87
N LEU A 395 -17.54 1.44 -21.63
CA LEU A 395 -16.76 0.24 -21.32
C LEU A 395 -17.58 -1.06 -21.47
N VAL A 396 -18.89 -1.01 -21.25
CA VAL A 396 -19.74 -2.21 -21.17
C VAL A 396 -20.69 -2.35 -22.36
N LEU A 397 -21.21 -1.25 -22.91
CA LEU A 397 -22.10 -1.19 -24.09
C LEU A 397 -21.34 -0.86 -25.36
#